data_fdf2c0030e2eda60ded50a3f9e5387d5
#
_entry.id   fdf2c0030e2eda60ded50a3f9e5387d5
#
_cell.length_a   1.000
_cell.length_b   1.000
_cell.length_c   1.000
_cell.angle_alpha   90.00
_cell.angle_beta   90.00
_cell.angle_gamma   90.00
#
_symmetry.space_group_name_H-M   'P 1'
#
loop_
_entity.id
_entity.type
_entity.pdbx_description
1 polymer ?
#
loop_
_entity_poly.entity_id
_entity_poly.type
_entity_poly.pdbx_seq_one_letter_code
_entity_poly.pdbx_strand_id
1 'polypeptide(L)'
;MNIDIKLHKDDLPDDIKLGNVIAVDGEFMGLDVRRDPLCLIQISTGNSDAHIIQLDRSKYNAPNLVKIFSDQSITKIFHFGRADMAHIKHYLKTDTNNILDTKIASKLARSYSDNHSLKTLIKELINIDISKQFQSSDFGGELTPAQLKYCANDVIYLHKIHDELIKILIREKREELYKDCLKFLKTRVKLDLALFKDDIWSH
;
A
#
# COMPACT_ATOMS: atom_id res chain seq x y z
N MET A 1 -7.76 -8.55 -18.53
CA MET A 1 -8.76 -8.05 -17.56
C MET A 1 -8.95 -6.57 -17.83
N ASN A 2 -10.17 -6.09 -17.97
CA ASN A 2 -10.42 -4.65 -18.10
C ASN A 2 -10.49 -4.07 -16.68
N ILE A 3 -9.64 -3.08 -16.37
CA ILE A 3 -9.58 -2.44 -15.06
C ILE A 3 -10.36 -1.13 -15.19
N ASP A 4 -11.31 -0.89 -14.28
CA ASP A 4 -12.01 0.39 -14.16
C ASP A 4 -11.14 1.37 -13.36
N ILE A 5 -10.39 2.23 -14.08
CA ILE A 5 -9.45 3.19 -13.46
C ILE A 5 -10.14 4.56 -13.40
N LYS A 6 -10.21 5.11 -12.19
CA LYS A 6 -10.79 6.43 -11.91
C LYS A 6 -9.76 7.34 -11.27
N LEU A 7 -9.47 8.48 -11.92
CA LEU A 7 -8.60 9.51 -11.37
C LEU A 7 -9.47 10.55 -10.63
N HIS A 8 -9.11 10.81 -9.38
CA HIS A 8 -9.71 11.83 -8.53
C HIS A 8 -8.68 12.90 -8.18
N LYS A 9 -9.15 14.11 -7.91
CA LYS A 9 -8.32 15.22 -7.46
C LYS A 9 -8.61 15.52 -6.01
N ASP A 10 -7.53 15.78 -5.25
CA ASP A 10 -7.51 16.24 -3.88
C ASP A 10 -7.98 15.22 -2.84
N ASP A 11 -9.13 14.59 -3.02
CA ASP A 11 -9.69 13.59 -2.11
C ASP A 11 -10.53 12.55 -2.87
N LEU A 12 -10.92 11.48 -2.17
CA LEU A 12 -11.86 10.49 -2.70
C LEU A 12 -13.30 11.00 -2.54
N PRO A 13 -14.16 10.94 -3.58
CA PRO A 13 -15.57 11.31 -3.46
C PRO A 13 -16.35 10.52 -2.41
N ASP A 14 -17.30 11.17 -1.73
CA ASP A 14 -18.10 10.59 -0.65
C ASP A 14 -19.02 9.43 -1.08
N ASP A 15 -19.40 9.40 -2.36
CA ASP A 15 -20.31 8.40 -2.93
C ASP A 15 -19.66 7.06 -3.25
N ILE A 16 -18.32 6.99 -3.14
CA ILE A 16 -17.56 5.77 -3.42
C ILE A 16 -17.70 4.75 -2.28
N LYS A 17 -18.28 3.60 -2.59
CA LYS A 17 -18.43 2.49 -1.64
C LYS A 17 -17.24 1.55 -1.72
N LEU A 18 -16.39 1.59 -0.71
CA LEU A 18 -15.14 0.80 -0.67
C LEU A 18 -15.31 -0.59 -0.05
N GLY A 19 -16.39 -0.85 0.69
CA GLY A 19 -16.52 -2.08 1.49
C GLY A 19 -15.60 -2.08 2.72
N ASN A 20 -15.39 -3.27 3.31
CA ASN A 20 -14.66 -3.41 4.58
C ASN A 20 -13.18 -3.81 4.40
N VAL A 21 -12.76 -4.11 3.20
CA VAL A 21 -11.37 -4.48 2.87
C VAL A 21 -10.96 -3.76 1.59
N ILE A 22 -9.89 -3.00 1.66
CA ILE A 22 -9.34 -2.25 0.53
C ILE A 22 -7.84 -2.54 0.38
N ALA A 23 -7.37 -2.57 -0.85
CA ALA A 23 -5.95 -2.53 -1.17
C ALA A 23 -5.51 -1.06 -1.29
N VAL A 24 -4.33 -0.74 -0.81
CA VAL A 24 -3.80 0.63 -0.81
C VAL A 24 -2.34 0.62 -1.21
N ASP A 25 -1.93 1.63 -1.97
CA ASP A 25 -0.55 1.95 -2.29
C ASP A 25 -0.38 3.47 -2.37
N GLY A 26 0.84 3.97 -2.36
CA GLY A 26 1.14 5.40 -2.43
C GLY A 26 2.34 5.70 -3.31
N GLU A 27 2.28 6.80 -4.06
CA GLU A 27 3.42 7.33 -4.81
C GLU A 27 3.92 8.63 -4.19
N PHE A 28 5.24 8.72 -4.02
CA PHE A 28 5.91 9.86 -3.44
C PHE A 28 7.21 10.17 -4.19
N MET A 29 7.73 11.40 -4.03
CA MET A 29 8.91 11.88 -4.77
C MET A 29 10.22 11.29 -4.27
N GLY A 30 10.19 10.33 -3.35
CA GLY A 30 11.34 9.64 -2.75
C GLY A 30 10.98 9.10 -1.36
N LEU A 31 11.97 8.55 -0.65
CA LEU A 31 11.75 7.82 0.62
C LEU A 31 11.98 8.65 1.89
N ASP A 32 12.47 9.87 1.76
CA ASP A 32 12.60 10.78 2.92
C ASP A 32 11.26 11.50 3.15
N VAL A 33 10.50 11.01 4.11
CA VAL A 33 9.14 11.47 4.41
C VAL A 33 9.02 12.98 4.67
N ARG A 34 10.10 13.66 5.07
CA ARG A 34 10.08 15.10 5.34
C ARG A 34 10.34 15.95 4.09
N ARG A 35 11.11 15.41 3.15
CA ARG A 35 11.53 16.10 1.92
C ARG A 35 10.67 15.70 0.74
N ASP A 36 10.30 14.44 0.68
CA ASP A 36 9.73 13.81 -0.51
C ASP A 36 8.21 13.72 -0.38
N PRO A 37 7.45 14.62 -1.04
CA PRO A 37 6.00 14.73 -0.85
C PRO A 37 5.24 13.50 -1.33
N LEU A 38 4.15 13.16 -0.62
CA LEU A 38 3.14 12.21 -1.06
C LEU A 38 2.35 12.82 -2.22
N CYS A 39 2.32 12.13 -3.37
CA CYS A 39 1.69 12.62 -4.59
C CYS A 39 0.36 11.95 -4.88
N LEU A 40 0.33 10.63 -4.79
CA LEU A 40 -0.85 9.81 -5.09
C LEU A 40 -1.16 8.86 -3.94
N ILE A 41 -2.44 8.54 -3.82
CA ILE A 41 -2.94 7.36 -3.10
C ILE A 41 -3.74 6.52 -4.10
N GLN A 42 -3.47 5.23 -4.15
CA GLN A 42 -4.24 4.26 -4.91
C GLN A 42 -5.09 3.43 -3.96
N ILE A 43 -6.35 3.19 -4.34
CA ILE A 43 -7.28 2.33 -3.59
C ILE A 43 -8.00 1.39 -4.57
N SER A 44 -8.11 0.11 -4.20
CA SER A 44 -8.93 -0.87 -4.91
C SER A 44 -9.80 -1.65 -3.94
N THR A 45 -11.04 -1.94 -4.34
CA THR A 45 -11.95 -2.81 -3.57
C THR A 45 -11.73 -4.30 -3.85
N GLY A 46 -10.83 -4.64 -4.76
CA GLY A 46 -10.58 -6.01 -5.23
C GLY A 46 -11.49 -6.46 -6.39
N ASN A 47 -12.39 -5.62 -6.86
CA ASN A 47 -13.37 -5.90 -7.94
C ASN A 47 -12.90 -5.41 -9.33
N SER A 48 -11.59 -5.41 -9.59
CA SER A 48 -10.97 -4.90 -10.82
C SER A 48 -11.18 -3.40 -11.03
N ASP A 49 -11.36 -2.66 -9.94
CA ASP A 49 -11.43 -1.21 -9.87
C ASP A 49 -10.12 -0.64 -9.29
N ALA A 50 -9.77 0.57 -9.69
CA ALA A 50 -8.69 1.33 -9.08
C ALA A 50 -9.06 2.81 -9.02
N HIS A 51 -9.14 3.35 -7.82
CA HIS A 51 -9.28 4.78 -7.57
C HIS A 51 -7.89 5.35 -7.31
N ILE A 52 -7.46 6.27 -8.15
CA ILE A 52 -6.18 6.98 -8.04
C ILE A 52 -6.50 8.39 -7.60
N ILE A 53 -6.04 8.79 -6.43
CA ILE A 53 -6.30 10.09 -5.85
C ILE A 53 -5.02 10.93 -5.93
N GLN A 54 -5.02 11.97 -6.75
CA GLN A 54 -3.91 12.92 -6.85
C GLN A 54 -4.12 14.05 -5.85
N LEU A 55 -3.23 14.11 -4.85
CA LEU A 55 -3.34 15.02 -3.73
C LEU A 55 -2.89 16.45 -4.10
N ASP A 56 -3.60 17.45 -3.58
CA ASP A 56 -3.10 18.83 -3.56
C ASP A 56 -1.95 18.97 -2.55
N ARG A 57 -0.72 18.94 -3.05
CA ARG A 57 0.50 18.99 -2.23
C ARG A 57 0.70 20.32 -1.48
N SER A 58 -0.07 21.35 -1.82
CA SER A 58 -0.02 22.63 -1.12
C SER A 58 -0.86 22.66 0.16
N LYS A 59 -1.88 21.80 0.26
CA LYS A 59 -2.86 21.82 1.36
C LYS A 59 -3.03 20.49 2.06
N TYR A 60 -2.90 19.37 1.30
CA TYR A 60 -3.19 18.00 1.81
C TYR A 60 -4.56 17.91 2.52
N ASN A 61 -5.58 18.56 1.96
CA ASN A 61 -6.93 18.55 2.51
C ASN A 61 -7.71 17.38 1.89
N ALA A 62 -7.66 16.21 2.54
CA ALA A 62 -8.29 14.98 2.09
C ALA A 62 -9.07 14.30 3.23
N PRO A 63 -10.19 14.90 3.71
CA PRO A 63 -10.92 14.42 4.87
C PRO A 63 -11.50 13.01 4.71
N ASN A 64 -11.88 12.59 3.50
CA ASN A 64 -12.38 11.25 3.25
C ASN A 64 -11.26 10.21 3.35
N LEU A 65 -10.08 10.47 2.79
CA LEU A 65 -8.92 9.61 2.98
C LEU A 65 -8.52 9.52 4.46
N VAL A 66 -8.52 10.64 5.19
CA VAL A 66 -8.25 10.68 6.64
C VAL A 66 -9.23 9.77 7.40
N LYS A 67 -10.52 9.86 7.10
CA LYS A 67 -11.57 9.01 7.68
C LYS A 67 -11.34 7.54 7.36
N ILE A 68 -11.05 7.20 6.09
CA ILE A 68 -10.79 5.81 5.65
C ILE A 68 -9.57 5.23 6.35
N PHE A 69 -8.46 5.96 6.43
CA PHE A 69 -7.24 5.45 7.06
C PHE A 69 -7.39 5.27 8.57
N SER A 70 -8.06 6.18 9.26
CA SER A 70 -8.29 6.09 10.71
C SER A 70 -9.34 5.04 11.11
N ASP A 71 -10.24 4.66 10.20
CA ASP A 71 -11.33 3.72 10.49
C ASP A 71 -10.78 2.30 10.77
N GLN A 72 -11.10 1.77 11.95
CA GLN A 72 -10.71 0.43 12.36
C GLN A 72 -11.59 -0.68 11.75
N SER A 73 -12.78 -0.35 11.24
CA SER A 73 -13.68 -1.30 10.58
C SER A 73 -13.26 -1.63 9.16
N ILE A 74 -12.46 -0.76 8.53
CA ILE A 74 -11.92 -0.97 7.19
C ILE A 74 -10.50 -1.55 7.28
N THR A 75 -10.28 -2.71 6.70
CA THR A 75 -8.96 -3.33 6.58
C THR A 75 -8.22 -2.76 5.38
N LYS A 76 -6.97 -2.32 5.53
CA LYS A 76 -6.10 -1.81 4.48
C LYS A 76 -4.99 -2.82 4.19
N ILE A 77 -4.95 -3.33 2.96
CA ILE A 77 -3.92 -4.25 2.49
C ILE A 77 -2.86 -3.46 1.74
N PHE A 78 -1.63 -3.51 2.18
CA PHE A 78 -0.45 -2.91 1.54
C PHE A 78 0.50 -3.96 1.00
N HIS A 79 1.43 -3.53 0.14
CA HIS A 79 2.63 -4.28 -0.17
C HIS A 79 3.87 -3.52 0.28
N PHE A 80 4.37 -3.81 1.47
CA PHE A 80 5.44 -3.07 2.15
C PHE A 80 5.04 -1.64 2.56
N GLY A 81 3.85 -1.53 3.16
CA GLY A 81 3.20 -0.27 3.51
C GLY A 81 3.90 0.61 4.56
N ARG A 82 5.14 0.26 4.97
CA ARG A 82 5.94 1.05 5.94
C ARG A 82 6.12 2.49 5.49
N ALA A 83 6.55 2.71 4.24
CA ALA A 83 6.77 4.03 3.69
C ALA A 83 5.46 4.78 3.46
N ASP A 84 4.44 4.08 2.94
CA ASP A 84 3.09 4.63 2.72
C ASP A 84 2.50 5.18 4.01
N MET A 85 2.50 4.35 5.06
CA MET A 85 1.98 4.73 6.38
C MET A 85 2.73 5.93 6.98
N ALA A 86 4.05 6.01 6.76
CA ALA A 86 4.85 7.15 7.22
C ALA A 86 4.47 8.44 6.47
N HIS A 87 4.32 8.37 5.14
CA HIS A 87 3.89 9.51 4.33
C HIS A 87 2.44 9.92 4.64
N ILE A 88 1.52 8.97 4.75
CA ILE A 88 0.12 9.23 5.17
C ILE A 88 0.11 9.94 6.53
N LYS A 89 0.86 9.44 7.52
CA LYS A 89 0.93 10.06 8.84
C LYS A 89 1.53 11.46 8.78
N HIS A 90 2.59 11.67 7.99
CA HIS A 90 3.26 12.95 7.89
C HIS A 90 2.42 13.99 7.15
N TYR A 91 1.83 13.64 6.00
CA TYR A 91 1.14 14.59 5.12
C TYR A 91 -0.35 14.73 5.43
N LEU A 92 -1.07 13.64 5.65
CA LEU A 92 -2.51 13.65 5.96
C LEU A 92 -2.80 13.73 7.46
N LYS A 93 -1.76 13.72 8.33
CA LYS A 93 -1.87 13.85 9.80
C LYS A 93 -2.76 12.79 10.47
N THR A 94 -2.88 11.62 9.87
CA THR A 94 -3.71 10.52 10.38
C THR A 94 -2.91 9.24 10.56
N ASP A 95 -3.32 8.39 11.50
CA ASP A 95 -2.80 7.03 11.64
C ASP A 95 -3.54 6.10 10.67
N THR A 96 -2.81 5.10 10.14
CA THR A 96 -3.42 4.01 9.38
C THR A 96 -3.72 2.85 10.33
N ASN A 97 -5.00 2.54 10.49
CA ASN A 97 -5.48 1.48 11.38
C ASN A 97 -5.90 0.24 10.59
N ASN A 98 -5.96 -0.91 11.28
CA ASN A 98 -6.39 -2.20 10.74
C ASN A 98 -5.70 -2.55 9.41
N ILE A 99 -4.42 -2.86 9.49
CA ILE A 99 -3.53 -3.07 8.36
C ILE A 99 -3.18 -4.54 8.15
N LEU A 100 -3.00 -4.93 6.89
CA LEU A 100 -2.38 -6.16 6.44
C LEU A 100 -1.23 -5.79 5.49
N ASP A 101 -0.18 -6.62 5.41
CA ASP A 101 0.98 -6.36 4.56
C ASP A 101 1.43 -7.63 3.83
N THR A 102 1.30 -7.63 2.53
CA THR A 102 1.60 -8.81 1.70
C THR A 102 3.10 -9.10 1.59
N LYS A 103 3.99 -8.11 1.75
CA LYS A 103 5.44 -8.35 1.75
C LYS A 103 5.90 -8.98 3.05
N ILE A 104 5.37 -8.54 4.21
CA ILE A 104 5.62 -9.18 5.50
C ILE A 104 5.07 -10.61 5.48
N ALA A 105 3.83 -10.79 5.02
CA ALA A 105 3.23 -12.10 4.83
C ALA A 105 4.11 -13.01 3.95
N SER A 106 4.59 -12.49 2.82
CA SER A 106 5.46 -13.24 1.90
C SER A 106 6.78 -13.65 2.54
N LYS A 107 7.43 -12.76 3.30
CA LYS A 107 8.69 -13.09 3.99
C LYS A 107 8.51 -14.22 5.00
N LEU A 108 7.40 -14.23 5.71
CA LEU A 108 7.08 -15.28 6.67
C LEU A 108 6.60 -16.58 6.00
N ALA A 109 5.76 -16.48 4.95
CA ALA A 109 5.21 -17.63 4.25
C ALA A 109 6.25 -18.33 3.35
N ARG A 110 7.13 -17.55 2.72
CA ARG A 110 8.05 -18.01 1.65
C ARG A 110 9.51 -17.82 2.07
N SER A 111 9.87 -18.35 3.24
CA SER A 111 11.24 -18.24 3.80
C SER A 111 12.33 -18.92 2.95
N TYR A 112 11.96 -19.66 1.92
CA TYR A 112 12.84 -20.28 0.93
C TYR A 112 13.20 -19.34 -0.24
N SER A 113 12.62 -18.15 -0.32
CA SER A 113 12.79 -17.19 -1.42
C SER A 113 13.34 -15.87 -0.90
N ASP A 114 14.29 -15.30 -1.64
CA ASP A 114 14.80 -13.94 -1.38
C ASP A 114 13.99 -12.85 -2.13
N ASN A 115 13.09 -13.26 -3.04
CA ASN A 115 12.33 -12.32 -3.85
C ASN A 115 10.87 -12.22 -3.37
N HIS A 116 10.56 -11.09 -2.76
CA HIS A 116 9.26 -10.73 -2.23
C HIS A 116 8.67 -9.48 -2.91
N SER A 117 9.07 -9.18 -4.14
CA SER A 117 8.51 -8.05 -4.90
C SER A 117 7.07 -8.35 -5.32
N LEU A 118 6.24 -7.30 -5.41
CA LEU A 118 4.84 -7.45 -5.83
C LEU A 118 4.72 -8.18 -7.18
N LYS A 119 5.56 -7.81 -8.16
CA LYS A 119 5.61 -8.48 -9.47
C LYS A 119 5.85 -9.98 -9.34
N THR A 120 6.81 -10.39 -8.49
CA THR A 120 7.11 -11.81 -8.27
C THR A 120 5.91 -12.53 -7.66
N LEU A 121 5.26 -11.92 -6.66
CA LEU A 121 4.09 -12.52 -6.01
C LEU A 121 2.91 -12.66 -6.99
N ILE A 122 2.65 -11.65 -7.80
CA ILE A 122 1.63 -11.70 -8.85
C ILE A 122 1.91 -12.87 -9.81
N LYS A 123 3.17 -12.99 -10.27
CA LYS A 123 3.55 -14.06 -11.19
C LYS A 123 3.43 -15.45 -10.58
N GLU A 124 3.96 -15.65 -9.36
CA GLU A 124 4.06 -16.97 -8.74
C GLU A 124 2.75 -17.43 -8.11
N LEU A 125 1.99 -16.53 -7.47
CA LEU A 125 0.79 -16.92 -6.74
C LEU A 125 -0.49 -16.86 -7.57
N ILE A 126 -0.56 -15.97 -8.56
CA ILE A 126 -1.78 -15.81 -9.38
C ILE A 126 -1.53 -15.93 -10.89
N ASN A 127 -0.30 -16.28 -11.30
CA ASN A 127 0.12 -16.54 -12.68
C ASN A 127 -0.21 -15.43 -13.68
N ILE A 128 -0.05 -14.17 -13.28
CA ILE A 128 -0.21 -12.98 -14.12
C ILE A 128 1.17 -12.34 -14.32
N ASP A 129 1.45 -11.85 -15.54
CA ASP A 129 2.68 -11.11 -15.84
C ASP A 129 2.39 -9.62 -16.00
N ILE A 130 3.05 -8.78 -15.20
CA ILE A 130 2.91 -7.33 -15.23
C ILE A 130 4.24 -6.64 -15.58
N SER A 131 4.18 -5.52 -16.30
CA SER A 131 5.36 -4.74 -16.65
C SER A 131 5.82 -3.85 -15.48
N LYS A 132 7.14 -3.56 -15.40
CA LYS A 132 7.75 -2.69 -14.36
C LYS A 132 8.06 -1.27 -14.85
N GLN A 133 7.43 -0.76 -15.90
CA GLN A 133 7.93 0.37 -16.69
C GLN A 133 7.93 1.75 -16.00
N PHE A 134 7.29 1.96 -14.83
CA PHE A 134 7.08 3.31 -14.29
C PHE A 134 7.53 3.50 -12.83
N GLN A 135 8.34 2.60 -12.29
CA GLN A 135 8.77 2.60 -10.88
C GLN A 135 9.51 3.88 -10.40
N SER A 136 10.00 4.72 -11.31
CA SER A 136 10.73 5.97 -11.04
C SER A 136 10.14 7.16 -11.80
N SER A 137 8.85 7.17 -12.07
CA SER A 137 8.18 8.27 -12.75
C SER A 137 7.92 9.46 -11.82
N ASP A 138 7.84 10.65 -12.38
CA ASP A 138 7.29 11.82 -11.67
C ASP A 138 5.76 11.70 -11.60
N PHE A 139 5.23 11.42 -10.42
CA PHE A 139 3.81 11.35 -10.13
C PHE A 139 3.23 12.68 -9.61
N GLY A 140 4.04 13.72 -9.53
CA GLY A 140 3.62 15.04 -9.04
C GLY A 140 2.99 15.94 -10.09
N GLY A 141 3.12 15.61 -11.38
CA GLY A 141 2.60 16.36 -12.52
C GLY A 141 1.33 15.75 -13.13
N GLU A 142 1.10 16.02 -14.42
CA GLU A 142 0.01 15.41 -15.17
C GLU A 142 0.29 13.92 -15.41
N LEU A 143 -0.70 13.09 -15.12
CA LEU A 143 -0.55 11.63 -15.22
C LEU A 143 -0.92 11.10 -16.59
N THR A 144 -0.05 10.33 -17.19
CA THR A 144 -0.28 9.61 -18.43
C THR A 144 -1.17 8.38 -18.21
N PRO A 145 -1.91 7.90 -19.23
CA PRO A 145 -2.66 6.65 -19.15
C PRO A 145 -1.81 5.44 -18.73
N ALA A 146 -0.54 5.43 -19.11
CA ALA A 146 0.39 4.37 -18.75
C ALA A 146 0.80 4.40 -17.27
N GLN A 147 0.97 5.59 -16.68
CA GLN A 147 1.19 5.76 -15.24
C GLN A 147 -0.05 5.36 -14.44
N LEU A 148 -1.25 5.76 -14.88
CA LEU A 148 -2.51 5.36 -14.25
C LEU A 148 -2.67 3.84 -14.24
N LYS A 149 -2.34 3.16 -15.35
CA LYS A 149 -2.36 1.70 -15.43
C LYS A 149 -1.32 1.06 -14.51
N TYR A 150 -0.14 1.66 -14.39
CA TYR A 150 0.89 1.20 -13.44
C TYR A 150 0.37 1.28 -12.01
N CYS A 151 -0.10 2.44 -11.56
CA CYS A 151 -0.67 2.64 -10.23
C CYS A 151 -1.84 1.68 -9.93
N ALA A 152 -2.70 1.40 -10.91
CA ALA A 152 -3.78 0.45 -10.75
C ALA A 152 -3.27 -0.98 -10.51
N ASN A 153 -2.19 -1.38 -11.19
CA ASN A 153 -1.61 -2.72 -11.02
C ASN A 153 -1.04 -2.95 -9.62
N ASP A 154 -0.62 -1.91 -8.91
CA ASP A 154 -0.04 -2.03 -7.58
C ASP A 154 -1.08 -2.34 -6.49
N VAL A 155 -2.36 -2.14 -6.78
CA VAL A 155 -3.45 -2.39 -5.80
C VAL A 155 -4.42 -3.51 -6.19
N ILE A 156 -4.75 -3.69 -7.47
CA ILE A 156 -5.85 -4.60 -7.89
C ILE A 156 -5.62 -6.08 -7.57
N TYR A 157 -4.37 -6.48 -7.37
CA TYR A 157 -4.01 -7.87 -7.10
C TYR A 157 -3.81 -8.19 -5.62
N LEU A 158 -3.73 -7.17 -4.73
CA LEU A 158 -3.32 -7.36 -3.33
C LEU A 158 -4.28 -8.25 -2.55
N HIS A 159 -5.58 -8.20 -2.79
CA HIS A 159 -6.56 -9.07 -2.15
C HIS A 159 -6.24 -10.54 -2.42
N LYS A 160 -6.10 -10.91 -3.70
CA LYS A 160 -5.81 -12.30 -4.10
C LYS A 160 -4.46 -12.77 -3.59
N ILE A 161 -3.43 -11.90 -3.66
CA ILE A 161 -2.10 -12.22 -3.14
C ILE A 161 -2.16 -12.48 -1.64
N HIS A 162 -2.86 -11.64 -0.89
CA HIS A 162 -3.02 -11.80 0.55
C HIS A 162 -3.70 -13.13 0.88
N ASP A 163 -4.79 -13.47 0.20
CA ASP A 163 -5.52 -14.73 0.40
C ASP A 163 -4.62 -15.96 0.17
N GLU A 164 -3.82 -15.96 -0.89
CA GLU A 164 -2.88 -17.06 -1.16
C GLU A 164 -1.76 -17.14 -0.10
N LEU A 165 -1.23 -16.00 0.34
CA LEU A 165 -0.20 -15.97 1.37
C LEU A 165 -0.73 -16.43 2.74
N ILE A 166 -1.97 -16.11 3.10
CA ILE A 166 -2.60 -16.59 4.35
C ILE A 166 -2.73 -18.12 4.34
N LYS A 167 -3.10 -18.73 3.22
CA LYS A 167 -3.14 -20.21 3.12
C LYS A 167 -1.78 -20.83 3.44
N ILE A 168 -0.69 -20.22 2.96
CA ILE A 168 0.67 -20.69 3.24
C ILE A 168 1.02 -20.47 4.73
N LEU A 169 0.72 -19.29 5.29
CA LEU A 169 0.98 -18.99 6.70
C LEU A 169 0.26 -19.95 7.65
N ILE A 170 -0.99 -20.30 7.34
CA ILE A 170 -1.77 -21.30 8.09
C ILE A 170 -1.06 -22.67 8.03
N ARG A 171 -0.72 -23.13 6.82
CA ARG A 171 -0.01 -24.40 6.62
C ARG A 171 1.31 -24.46 7.39
N GLU A 172 2.07 -23.36 7.38
CA GLU A 172 3.37 -23.24 8.07
C GLU A 172 3.25 -22.88 9.55
N LYS A 173 2.03 -22.69 10.10
CA LYS A 173 1.75 -22.30 11.50
C LYS A 173 2.43 -20.99 11.90
N ARG A 174 2.42 -19.98 11.00
CA ARG A 174 3.09 -18.68 11.17
C ARG A 174 2.13 -17.49 11.25
N GLU A 175 0.82 -17.72 11.40
CA GLU A 175 -0.18 -16.64 11.45
C GLU A 175 0.03 -15.69 12.64
N GLU A 176 0.34 -16.24 13.83
CA GLU A 176 0.57 -15.41 15.01
C GLU A 176 1.82 -14.53 14.85
N LEU A 177 2.91 -15.07 14.30
CA LEU A 177 4.09 -14.28 13.95
C LEU A 177 3.75 -13.14 12.98
N TYR A 178 2.89 -13.41 11.97
CA TYR A 178 2.45 -12.39 11.05
C TYR A 178 1.66 -11.27 11.76
N LYS A 179 0.71 -11.64 12.61
CA LYS A 179 -0.06 -10.67 13.40
C LYS A 179 0.84 -9.81 14.31
N ASP A 180 1.84 -10.40 14.93
CA ASP A 180 2.78 -9.67 15.80
C ASP A 180 3.69 -8.72 14.99
N CYS A 181 4.14 -9.14 13.81
CA CYS A 181 4.87 -8.26 12.90
C CYS A 181 4.01 -7.06 12.46
N LEU A 182 2.71 -7.24 12.20
CA LEU A 182 1.80 -6.15 11.86
C LEU A 182 1.61 -5.16 13.03
N LYS A 183 1.53 -5.66 14.27
CA LYS A 183 1.51 -4.79 15.48
C LYS A 183 2.78 -3.94 15.55
N PHE A 184 3.94 -4.56 15.31
CA PHE A 184 5.23 -3.88 15.34
C PHE A 184 5.40 -2.87 14.19
N LEU A 185 4.79 -3.09 13.03
CA LEU A 185 4.88 -2.19 11.88
C LEU A 185 4.50 -0.74 12.25
N LYS A 186 3.49 -0.54 13.08
CA LYS A 186 3.13 0.80 13.59
C LYS A 186 4.27 1.45 14.41
N THR A 187 4.99 0.65 15.19
CA THR A 187 6.17 1.12 15.93
C THR A 187 7.31 1.46 14.97
N ARG A 188 7.53 0.63 13.96
CA ARG A 188 8.56 0.90 12.93
C ARG A 188 8.29 2.23 12.19
N VAL A 189 7.03 2.51 11.84
CA VAL A 189 6.64 3.80 11.24
C VAL A 189 6.94 4.98 12.17
N LYS A 190 6.69 4.85 13.47
CA LYS A 190 7.05 5.89 14.44
C LYS A 190 8.56 6.12 14.52
N LEU A 191 9.36 5.04 14.46
CA LEU A 191 10.82 5.13 14.41
C LEU A 191 11.30 5.85 13.14
N ASP A 192 10.69 5.57 11.99
CA ASP A 192 11.01 6.27 10.73
C ASP A 192 10.74 7.76 10.82
N LEU A 193 9.58 8.14 11.35
CA LEU A 193 9.22 9.54 11.57
C LEU A 193 10.13 10.25 12.59
N ALA A 194 10.66 9.50 13.55
CA ALA A 194 11.65 9.96 14.53
C ALA A 194 13.10 9.87 14.01
N LEU A 195 13.30 9.48 12.70
CA LEU A 195 14.60 9.41 12.03
C LEU A 195 15.53 8.29 12.47
N PHE A 196 15.00 7.25 13.10
CA PHE A 196 15.77 6.02 13.31
C PHE A 196 15.84 5.25 11.97
N LYS A 197 16.95 5.45 11.24
CA LYS A 197 17.16 4.82 9.92
C LYS A 197 17.50 3.34 10.04
N ASP A 198 18.30 3.02 11.05
CA ASP A 198 18.81 1.67 11.25
C ASP A 198 17.81 0.78 12.01
N ASP A 199 18.01 -0.51 11.88
CA ASP A 199 17.31 -1.47 12.71
C ASP A 199 17.82 -1.36 14.16
N ILE A 200 16.94 -1.03 15.09
CA ILE A 200 17.29 -0.85 16.50
C ILE A 200 17.72 -2.16 17.19
N TRP A 201 17.58 -3.30 16.55
CA TRP A 201 18.05 -4.61 17.01
C TRP A 201 19.28 -5.11 16.25
N SER A 202 19.75 -4.39 15.23
CA SER A 202 21.00 -4.74 14.56
C SER A 202 22.22 -4.34 15.41
N HIS A 203 23.29 -5.13 15.25
CA HIS A 203 24.61 -4.79 15.80
C HIS A 203 25.30 -3.75 14.95
#